data_4679efe64824fa7fb4611280addfbeb1
#
_entry.id   4679efe64824fa7fb4611280addfbeb1
#
_cell.length_a   1.000
_cell.length_b   1.000
_cell.length_c   1.000
_cell.angle_alpha   90.00
_cell.angle_beta   90.00
_cell.angle_gamma   90.00
#
_symmetry.space_group_name_H-M   'P 1'
#
loop_
_entity.id
_entity.type
_entity.pdbx_description
1 polymer ?
#
loop_
_entity_poly.entity_id
_entity_poly.type
_entity_poly.pdbx_seq_one_letter_code
_entity_poly.pdbx_strand_id
1 'polypeptide(L)'
;MANDTLDRRGALGILAGLGGAVASGGSVLLGRSLAAGTPAAAPASPMAHLPWLYRQVDPDAAGQRAFEGYQKGHCMYGTFEAIVGTVAEKLGGPYSGFPFEMFIYGMGGVYGWGTLCGTLNGCAAAIQLLSPNPGPLVDELFRWYENTPLPNFDPKGMKFKTVQSLAGSPLCHPSIAKWCEASGKKAYSPERDERCGVLAASVARQCAMLLNAQAAGKFVPMTALDTRTKACMGCHEKGGPMENMRSKQSCAPCHSDETLSLNGHQKI
;
A
#
# COMPACT_ATOMS: atom_id res chain seq x y z
N MET A 1 -47.16 15.54 -4.07
CA MET A 1 -46.02 15.32 -4.95
C MET A 1 -45.41 14.02 -4.52
N ALA A 2 -45.56 12.99 -5.33
CA ALA A 2 -45.28 11.62 -4.97
C ALA A 2 -43.78 11.33 -5.00
N ASN A 3 -43.30 10.66 -3.94
CA ASN A 3 -41.93 10.13 -3.80
C ASN A 3 -41.88 8.75 -4.46
N ASP A 4 -41.20 8.64 -5.59
CA ASP A 4 -40.94 7.37 -6.26
C ASP A 4 -39.61 6.79 -5.72
N THR A 5 -39.73 5.84 -4.81
CA THR A 5 -38.61 4.99 -4.38
C THR A 5 -38.51 3.77 -5.28
N LEU A 6 -37.53 3.78 -6.19
CA LEU A 6 -37.18 2.62 -7.02
C LEU A 6 -36.61 1.48 -6.16
N ASP A 7 -37.39 0.42 -6.00
CA ASP A 7 -36.99 -0.83 -5.35
C ASP A 7 -36.04 -1.63 -6.25
N ARG A 8 -34.84 -1.94 -5.73
CA ARG A 8 -33.77 -2.69 -6.42
C ARG A 8 -34.02 -4.19 -6.56
N ARG A 9 -35.22 -4.69 -6.23
CA ARG A 9 -35.56 -6.13 -6.29
C ARG A 9 -36.33 -6.56 -7.52
N GLY A 10 -36.66 -5.64 -8.46
CA GLY A 10 -37.50 -5.90 -9.62
C GLY A 10 -36.79 -6.30 -10.93
N ALA A 11 -35.46 -6.42 -10.98
CA ALA A 11 -34.69 -6.57 -12.23
C ALA A 11 -34.26 -8.01 -12.58
N LEU A 12 -34.78 -9.04 -11.94
CA LEU A 12 -34.34 -10.44 -12.16
C LEU A 12 -35.50 -11.39 -12.54
N GLY A 13 -36.42 -10.96 -13.38
CA GLY A 13 -37.58 -11.80 -13.68
C GLY A 13 -38.21 -11.64 -15.06
N ILE A 14 -37.46 -11.52 -16.17
CA ILE A 14 -38.05 -11.68 -17.51
C ILE A 14 -36.95 -12.24 -18.46
N LEU A 15 -36.81 -13.56 -18.50
CA LEU A 15 -36.25 -14.33 -19.62
C LEU A 15 -36.58 -15.83 -19.45
N ALA A 16 -37.85 -16.14 -19.49
CA ALA A 16 -38.30 -17.53 -19.71
C ALA A 16 -39.62 -17.48 -20.48
N GLY A 17 -39.63 -17.94 -21.72
CA GLY A 17 -40.87 -18.25 -22.40
C GLY A 17 -40.96 -17.77 -23.85
N LEU A 18 -40.43 -18.50 -24.79
CA LEU A 18 -40.98 -18.68 -26.12
C LEU A 18 -40.39 -19.98 -26.72
N GLY A 19 -41.01 -21.09 -26.37
CA GLY A 19 -40.81 -22.37 -27.02
C GLY A 19 -41.99 -22.61 -27.97
N GLY A 20 -41.78 -22.42 -29.28
CA GLY A 20 -42.71 -22.80 -30.32
C GLY A 20 -42.42 -24.23 -30.77
N ALA A 21 -43.38 -25.10 -30.66
CA ALA A 21 -43.36 -26.46 -31.18
C ALA A 21 -43.59 -26.47 -32.71
N VAL A 22 -42.75 -27.17 -33.46
CA VAL A 22 -43.09 -27.68 -34.78
C VAL A 22 -42.69 -29.15 -34.83
N ALA A 23 -43.71 -30.00 -35.00
CA ALA A 23 -43.55 -31.42 -35.24
C ALA A 23 -43.41 -31.66 -36.75
N SER A 24 -42.48 -32.53 -37.14
CA SER A 24 -42.72 -33.61 -38.12
C SER A 24 -41.39 -34.16 -38.67
N GLY A 25 -41.29 -35.47 -38.81
CA GLY A 25 -40.36 -36.14 -39.76
C GLY A 25 -39.22 -36.90 -39.07
N GLY A 26 -39.41 -38.21 -38.92
CA GLY A 26 -38.42 -39.14 -38.36
C GLY A 26 -37.16 -39.28 -39.15
N SER A 27 -36.05 -39.45 -38.45
CA SER A 27 -34.89 -40.22 -38.89
C SER A 27 -34.12 -40.64 -37.61
N VAL A 28 -34.08 -41.94 -37.41
CA VAL A 28 -33.27 -42.56 -36.36
C VAL A 28 -31.80 -42.41 -36.74
N LEU A 29 -31.13 -41.44 -36.15
CA LEU A 29 -29.68 -41.37 -36.16
C LEU A 29 -29.18 -41.78 -34.78
N LEU A 30 -28.47 -42.91 -34.74
CA LEU A 30 -27.71 -43.39 -33.60
C LEU A 30 -26.84 -42.24 -33.00
N GLY A 31 -27.31 -41.67 -31.92
CA GLY A 31 -26.56 -40.67 -31.19
C GLY A 31 -25.31 -41.29 -30.54
N ARG A 32 -24.14 -41.03 -31.11
CA ARG A 32 -22.89 -41.10 -30.39
C ARG A 32 -22.95 -40.01 -29.31
N SER A 33 -23.16 -40.42 -28.07
CA SER A 33 -22.89 -39.57 -26.89
C SER A 33 -21.42 -39.16 -26.96
N LEU A 34 -21.14 -37.95 -27.44
CA LEU A 34 -19.91 -37.26 -27.18
C LEU A 34 -19.93 -36.94 -25.68
N ALA A 35 -19.29 -37.77 -24.87
CA ALA A 35 -18.97 -37.41 -23.52
C ALA A 35 -18.22 -36.07 -23.57
N ALA A 36 -18.87 -35.00 -23.17
CA ALA A 36 -18.21 -33.73 -22.95
C ALA A 36 -17.14 -33.95 -21.88
N GLY A 37 -15.92 -34.20 -22.32
CA GLY A 37 -14.77 -34.26 -21.42
C GLY A 37 -14.76 -32.97 -20.61
N THR A 38 -14.77 -33.13 -19.31
CA THR A 38 -14.55 -31.98 -18.40
C THR A 38 -13.31 -31.24 -18.89
N PRO A 39 -13.38 -29.95 -19.21
CA PRO A 39 -12.19 -29.26 -19.66
C PRO A 39 -11.13 -29.40 -18.58
N ALA A 40 -9.97 -29.93 -18.94
CA ALA A 40 -8.83 -30.02 -18.07
C ALA A 40 -8.59 -28.60 -17.49
N ALA A 41 -8.53 -28.50 -16.15
CA ALA A 41 -8.25 -27.23 -15.50
C ALA A 41 -6.97 -26.65 -16.13
N ALA A 42 -7.06 -25.45 -16.68
CA ALA A 42 -5.90 -24.77 -17.22
C ALA A 42 -4.80 -24.75 -16.13
N PRO A 43 -3.53 -24.99 -16.48
CA PRO A 43 -2.47 -24.96 -15.51
C PRO A 43 -2.53 -23.61 -14.76
N ALA A 44 -2.52 -23.66 -13.42
CA ALA A 44 -2.59 -22.47 -12.60
C ALA A 44 -1.48 -21.50 -13.05
N SER A 45 -1.88 -20.26 -13.42
CA SER A 45 -0.91 -19.24 -13.79
C SER A 45 0.13 -19.11 -12.67
N PRO A 46 1.43 -19.05 -12.97
CA PRO A 46 2.45 -18.79 -11.96
C PRO A 46 2.23 -17.49 -11.19
N MET A 47 1.33 -16.62 -11.66
CA MET A 47 0.86 -15.40 -10.99
C MET A 47 -0.20 -15.63 -9.91
N ALA A 48 -0.74 -16.85 -9.77
CA ALA A 48 -1.91 -17.11 -8.91
C ALA A 48 -1.59 -17.12 -7.42
N HIS A 49 -0.31 -17.22 -7.03
CA HIS A 49 0.09 -17.37 -5.63
C HIS A 49 1.19 -16.40 -5.24
N LEU A 50 1.04 -15.80 -4.05
CA LEU A 50 2.09 -14.99 -3.42
C LEU A 50 2.91 -15.83 -2.44
N PRO A 51 4.16 -15.46 -2.18
CA PRO A 51 4.89 -14.33 -2.78
C PRO A 51 5.41 -14.66 -4.18
N TRP A 52 5.60 -13.62 -4.99
CA TRP A 52 6.37 -13.74 -6.22
C TRP A 52 7.86 -13.81 -5.92
N LEU A 53 8.65 -14.41 -6.83
CA LEU A 53 10.08 -14.58 -6.64
C LEU A 53 10.80 -13.23 -6.46
N TYR A 54 11.50 -13.05 -5.36
CA TYR A 54 12.31 -11.87 -5.11
C TYR A 54 13.76 -12.05 -5.60
N ARG A 55 14.34 -11.00 -6.16
CA ARG A 55 15.77 -10.83 -6.40
C ARG A 55 16.25 -9.56 -5.72
N GLN A 56 17.40 -9.64 -5.08
CA GLN A 56 17.99 -8.49 -4.38
C GLN A 56 18.04 -7.25 -5.27
N VAL A 57 17.61 -6.14 -4.72
CA VAL A 57 17.57 -4.82 -5.34
C VAL A 57 18.65 -3.98 -4.68
N ASP A 58 19.45 -3.27 -5.47
CA ASP A 58 20.38 -2.28 -4.93
C ASP A 58 19.57 -1.15 -4.25
N PRO A 59 19.78 -0.89 -2.95
CA PRO A 59 18.96 0.09 -2.23
C PRO A 59 19.10 1.51 -2.76
N ASP A 60 20.29 1.93 -3.15
CA ASP A 60 20.54 3.28 -3.65
C ASP A 60 19.95 3.45 -5.07
N ALA A 61 20.07 2.42 -5.91
CA ALA A 61 19.40 2.39 -7.21
C ALA A 61 17.87 2.40 -7.07
N ALA A 62 17.31 1.68 -6.09
CA ALA A 62 15.87 1.75 -5.79
C ALA A 62 15.45 3.15 -5.33
N GLY A 63 16.25 3.81 -4.49
CA GLY A 63 16.00 5.18 -4.08
C GLY A 63 16.00 6.14 -5.28
N GLN A 64 17.01 6.08 -6.14
CA GLN A 64 17.08 6.89 -7.35
C GLN A 64 15.85 6.67 -8.26
N ARG A 65 15.51 5.42 -8.52
CA ARG A 65 14.37 5.04 -9.35
C ARG A 65 13.02 5.52 -8.75
N ALA A 66 12.88 5.48 -7.43
CA ALA A 66 11.67 5.97 -6.76
C ALA A 66 11.51 7.50 -6.91
N PHE A 67 12.62 8.24 -6.87
CA PHE A 67 12.61 9.68 -7.14
C PHE A 67 12.17 9.98 -8.57
N GLU A 68 12.72 9.27 -9.55
CA GLU A 68 12.34 9.40 -10.97
C GLU A 68 10.89 8.93 -11.22
N GLY A 69 10.48 7.85 -10.57
CA GLY A 69 9.11 7.34 -10.62
C GLY A 69 8.09 8.30 -10.00
N TYR A 70 8.50 9.02 -8.94
CA TYR A 70 7.66 10.07 -8.36
C TYR A 70 7.27 11.14 -9.38
N GLN A 71 8.16 11.53 -10.26
CA GLN A 71 7.89 12.51 -11.32
C GLN A 71 6.89 11.99 -12.37
N LYS A 72 6.73 10.67 -12.48
CA LYS A 72 5.80 10.02 -13.42
C LYS A 72 4.41 9.77 -12.84
N GLY A 73 4.36 9.28 -11.59
CA GLY A 73 3.12 8.79 -10.98
C GLY A 73 3.01 9.03 -9.47
N HIS A 74 3.78 9.97 -8.93
CA HIS A 74 3.80 10.35 -7.52
C HIS A 74 4.27 9.24 -6.55
N CYS A 75 4.01 9.45 -5.25
CA CYS A 75 4.67 8.72 -4.17
C CYS A 75 4.41 7.21 -4.15
N MET A 76 3.17 6.74 -4.29
CA MET A 76 2.88 5.31 -4.23
C MET A 76 3.38 4.59 -5.48
N TYR A 77 3.13 5.15 -6.65
CA TYR A 77 3.65 4.65 -7.91
C TYR A 77 5.19 4.56 -7.87
N GLY A 78 5.86 5.67 -7.51
CA GLY A 78 7.31 5.75 -7.51
C GLY A 78 7.96 4.69 -6.63
N THR A 79 7.46 4.48 -5.41
CA THR A 79 8.04 3.48 -4.49
C THR A 79 7.74 2.04 -4.89
N PHE A 80 6.52 1.76 -5.35
CA PHE A 80 6.17 0.41 -5.79
C PHE A 80 6.93 0.02 -7.06
N GLU A 81 6.93 0.90 -8.06
CA GLU A 81 7.61 0.70 -9.35
C GLU A 81 9.14 0.58 -9.16
N ALA A 82 9.73 1.33 -8.23
CA ALA A 82 11.15 1.23 -7.95
C ALA A 82 11.56 -0.17 -7.48
N ILE A 83 10.78 -0.83 -6.67
CA ILE A 83 11.06 -2.17 -6.17
C ILE A 83 10.66 -3.23 -7.21
N VAL A 84 9.38 -3.26 -7.58
CA VAL A 84 8.82 -4.32 -8.42
C VAL A 84 9.30 -4.21 -9.86
N GLY A 85 9.44 -3.00 -10.41
CA GLY A 85 10.01 -2.76 -11.73
C GLY A 85 11.48 -3.19 -11.83
N THR A 86 12.29 -2.95 -10.79
CA THR A 86 13.67 -3.47 -10.74
C THR A 86 13.72 -4.99 -10.71
N VAL A 87 12.80 -5.64 -10.00
CA VAL A 87 12.67 -7.10 -10.02
C VAL A 87 12.21 -7.59 -11.40
N ALA A 88 11.29 -6.87 -12.05
CA ALA A 88 10.81 -7.16 -13.40
C ALA A 88 11.95 -7.15 -14.44
N GLU A 89 12.85 -6.18 -14.38
CA GLU A 89 14.01 -6.11 -15.27
C GLU A 89 14.96 -7.31 -15.11
N LYS A 90 15.06 -7.85 -13.89
CA LYS A 90 15.93 -9.00 -13.59
C LYS A 90 15.31 -10.35 -13.94
N LEU A 91 14.00 -10.48 -13.81
CA LEU A 91 13.30 -11.76 -13.90
C LEU A 91 12.37 -11.87 -15.11
N GLY A 92 11.93 -10.74 -15.68
CA GLY A 92 10.88 -10.75 -16.70
C GLY A 92 9.58 -11.35 -16.14
N GLY A 93 8.94 -12.23 -16.91
CA GLY A 93 7.79 -13.03 -16.46
C GLY A 93 6.59 -12.20 -16.01
N PRO A 94 5.94 -12.53 -14.89
CA PRO A 94 4.68 -11.90 -14.52
C PRO A 94 4.80 -10.40 -14.22
N TYR A 95 5.99 -9.94 -13.84
CA TYR A 95 6.24 -8.54 -13.48
C TYR A 95 6.16 -7.59 -14.66
N SER A 96 6.57 -8.04 -15.88
CA SER A 96 6.64 -7.19 -17.07
C SER A 96 5.27 -6.72 -17.57
N GLY A 97 4.20 -7.45 -17.24
CA GLY A 97 2.82 -7.07 -17.57
C GLY A 97 2.06 -6.39 -16.42
N PHE A 98 2.76 -6.00 -15.36
CA PHE A 98 2.09 -5.41 -14.20
C PHE A 98 1.63 -3.98 -14.51
N PRO A 99 0.34 -3.64 -14.24
CA PRO A 99 -0.20 -2.31 -14.54
C PRO A 99 0.21 -1.32 -13.43
N PHE A 100 1.46 -0.82 -13.47
CA PHE A 100 2.02 0.06 -12.44
C PHE A 100 1.20 1.33 -12.24
N GLU A 101 0.55 1.85 -13.29
CA GLU A 101 -0.29 3.04 -13.25
C GLU A 101 -1.45 2.94 -12.27
N MET A 102 -1.88 1.72 -11.93
CA MET A 102 -2.90 1.53 -10.90
C MET A 102 -2.50 2.11 -9.53
N PHE A 103 -1.20 2.31 -9.27
CA PHE A 103 -0.71 2.85 -8.00
C PHE A 103 -0.71 4.38 -7.94
N ILE A 104 -1.05 5.08 -9.02
CA ILE A 104 -1.18 6.55 -9.04
C ILE A 104 -2.23 7.03 -8.04
N TYR A 105 -3.27 6.24 -7.78
CA TYR A 105 -4.34 6.60 -6.84
C TYR A 105 -3.83 6.93 -5.43
N GLY A 106 -2.69 6.37 -5.02
CA GLY A 106 -2.12 6.56 -3.69
C GLY A 106 -1.42 7.92 -3.48
N MET A 107 -1.42 8.79 -4.49
CA MET A 107 -0.85 10.13 -4.38
C MET A 107 -1.52 10.95 -3.26
N GLY A 108 -0.69 11.66 -2.48
CA GLY A 108 -1.22 12.54 -1.42
C GLY A 108 -2.05 11.82 -0.34
N GLY A 109 -1.79 10.52 -0.11
CA GLY A 109 -2.61 9.70 0.79
C GLY A 109 -4.01 9.49 0.24
N VAL A 110 -4.10 8.76 -0.90
CA VAL A 110 -5.30 8.48 -1.69
C VAL A 110 -5.94 9.75 -2.27
N TYR A 111 -5.52 10.14 -3.48
CA TYR A 111 -6.02 11.33 -4.20
C TYR A 111 -6.10 12.61 -3.35
N GLY A 112 -5.10 12.82 -2.48
CA GLY A 112 -5.02 14.03 -1.66
C GLY A 112 -5.80 13.99 -0.35
N TRP A 113 -6.38 12.86 0.04
CA TRP A 113 -7.11 12.74 1.32
C TRP A 113 -6.24 12.79 2.57
N GLY A 114 -4.91 12.81 2.41
CA GLY A 114 -3.99 12.94 3.54
C GLY A 114 -3.88 11.72 4.45
N THR A 115 -4.42 10.56 4.03
CA THR A 115 -4.40 9.29 4.76
C THR A 115 -3.01 8.65 4.73
N LEU A 116 -2.87 7.33 4.67
CA LEU A 116 -1.58 6.65 4.64
C LEU A 116 -0.65 7.27 3.58
N CYS A 117 0.59 7.59 3.98
CA CYS A 117 1.59 8.13 3.05
C CYS A 117 1.78 7.17 1.87
N GLY A 118 1.68 7.71 0.64
CA GLY A 118 1.80 6.89 -0.57
C GLY A 118 3.13 6.14 -0.66
N THR A 119 4.22 6.69 -0.10
CA THR A 119 5.51 6.01 -0.06
C THR A 119 5.47 4.73 0.75
N LEU A 120 4.80 4.75 1.89
CA LEU A 120 4.58 3.57 2.73
C LEU A 120 3.62 2.58 2.08
N ASN A 121 2.53 3.09 1.48
CA ASN A 121 1.53 2.26 0.82
C ASN A 121 2.14 1.48 -0.35
N GLY A 122 2.95 2.13 -1.20
CA GLY A 122 3.63 1.47 -2.31
C GLY A 122 4.65 0.44 -1.85
N CYS A 123 5.45 0.77 -0.84
CA CYS A 123 6.40 -0.19 -0.27
C CYS A 123 5.70 -1.37 0.43
N ALA A 124 4.61 -1.14 1.17
CA ALA A 124 3.84 -2.22 1.80
C ALA A 124 3.24 -3.18 0.75
N ALA A 125 2.74 -2.64 -0.38
CA ALA A 125 2.27 -3.45 -1.48
C ALA A 125 3.40 -4.28 -2.13
N ALA A 126 4.59 -3.69 -2.32
CA ALA A 126 5.76 -4.40 -2.83
C ALA A 126 6.22 -5.51 -1.85
N ILE A 127 6.26 -5.22 -0.56
CA ILE A 127 6.57 -6.21 0.48
C ILE A 127 5.55 -7.35 0.47
N GLN A 128 4.25 -7.05 0.39
CA GLN A 128 3.20 -8.08 0.32
C GLN A 128 3.35 -8.97 -0.92
N LEU A 129 3.74 -8.39 -2.05
CA LEU A 129 3.94 -9.13 -3.30
C LEU A 129 5.15 -10.08 -3.25
N LEU A 130 6.24 -9.66 -2.60
CA LEU A 130 7.56 -10.26 -2.73
C LEU A 130 8.06 -11.02 -1.49
N SER A 131 7.45 -10.81 -0.33
CA SER A 131 7.90 -11.35 0.94
C SER A 131 7.09 -12.59 1.36
N PRO A 132 7.75 -13.69 1.79
CA PRO A 132 7.05 -14.85 2.38
C PRO A 132 6.48 -14.55 3.78
N ASN A 133 6.95 -13.49 4.44
CA ASN A 133 6.45 -13.04 5.74
C ASN A 133 6.41 -11.50 5.78
N PRO A 134 5.40 -10.87 5.17
CA PRO A 134 5.35 -9.42 4.97
C PRO A 134 5.12 -8.61 6.25
N GLY A 135 4.35 -9.13 7.21
CA GLY A 135 3.92 -8.38 8.39
C GLY A 135 5.06 -7.71 9.16
N PRO A 136 6.09 -8.44 9.61
CA PRO A 136 7.22 -7.87 10.35
C PRO A 136 8.00 -6.80 9.56
N LEU A 137 8.12 -6.93 8.22
CA LEU A 137 8.80 -5.93 7.40
C LEU A 137 7.98 -4.65 7.28
N VAL A 138 6.67 -4.77 7.14
CA VAL A 138 5.75 -3.61 7.11
C VAL A 138 5.77 -2.89 8.45
N ASP A 139 5.71 -3.63 9.56
CA ASP A 139 5.78 -3.06 10.91
C ASP A 139 7.09 -2.28 11.12
N GLU A 140 8.24 -2.87 10.73
CA GLU A 140 9.55 -2.22 10.81
C GLU A 140 9.63 -0.96 9.96
N LEU A 141 9.18 -1.03 8.69
CA LEU A 141 9.19 0.10 7.77
C LEU A 141 8.36 1.28 8.31
N PHE A 142 7.17 1.00 8.84
CA PHE A 142 6.26 2.02 9.34
C PHE A 142 6.80 2.68 10.62
N ARG A 143 7.30 1.89 11.56
CA ARG A 143 7.93 2.41 12.78
C ARG A 143 9.19 3.19 12.48
N TRP A 144 10.03 2.70 11.56
CA TRP A 144 11.19 3.45 11.10
C TRP A 144 10.78 4.81 10.53
N TYR A 145 9.74 4.86 9.70
CA TYR A 145 9.22 6.10 9.11
C TYR A 145 8.71 7.09 10.17
N GLU A 146 7.99 6.60 11.17
CA GLU A 146 7.46 7.44 12.25
C GLU A 146 8.57 8.08 13.10
N ASN A 147 9.70 7.36 13.27
CA ASN A 147 10.74 7.70 14.24
C ASN A 147 12.04 8.23 13.62
N THR A 148 12.11 8.35 12.29
CA THR A 148 13.30 8.79 11.59
C THR A 148 13.10 10.19 11.00
N PRO A 149 14.05 11.14 11.21
CA PRO A 149 14.05 12.39 10.46
C PRO A 149 14.21 12.12 8.95
N LEU A 150 13.21 12.49 8.16
CA LEU A 150 13.12 12.21 6.74
C LEU A 150 12.90 13.49 5.92
N PRO A 151 13.36 13.51 4.64
CA PRO A 151 14.07 12.46 3.90
C PRO A 151 15.54 12.36 4.32
N ASN A 152 16.18 11.19 4.12
CA ASN A 152 17.56 10.91 4.52
C ASN A 152 18.42 10.25 3.43
N PHE A 153 18.03 10.40 2.18
CA PHE A 153 18.77 9.97 1.00
C PHE A 153 18.64 11.04 -0.08
N ASP A 154 19.76 11.45 -0.67
CA ASP A 154 19.82 12.49 -1.68
C ASP A 154 19.95 11.87 -3.09
N PRO A 155 18.86 11.73 -3.86
CA PRO A 155 18.93 11.26 -5.23
C PRO A 155 19.56 12.32 -6.15
N LYS A 156 20.08 11.87 -7.28
CA LYS A 156 20.60 12.77 -8.31
C LYS A 156 19.46 13.52 -9.00
N GLY A 157 19.70 14.75 -9.40
CA GLY A 157 18.72 15.55 -10.15
C GLY A 157 17.75 16.36 -9.32
N MET A 158 17.96 16.45 -8.01
CA MET A 158 17.19 17.38 -7.15
C MET A 158 17.40 18.83 -7.59
N LYS A 159 16.29 19.58 -7.59
CA LYS A 159 16.28 21.04 -7.88
C LYS A 159 16.36 21.88 -6.60
N PHE A 160 15.82 21.36 -5.50
CA PHE A 160 15.78 22.04 -4.22
C PHE A 160 16.42 21.19 -3.13
N LYS A 161 17.27 21.81 -2.33
CA LYS A 161 17.72 21.17 -1.09
C LYS A 161 16.54 21.10 -0.10
N THR A 162 16.32 19.93 0.47
CA THR A 162 15.23 19.73 1.45
C THR A 162 15.78 19.59 2.86
N VAL A 163 14.98 20.01 3.85
CA VAL A 163 15.26 19.78 5.26
C VAL A 163 14.60 18.47 5.70
N GLN A 164 15.15 17.88 6.76
CA GLN A 164 14.55 16.72 7.40
C GLN A 164 13.48 17.15 8.42
N SER A 165 12.46 16.32 8.58
CA SER A 165 11.44 16.46 9.62
C SER A 165 11.01 15.10 10.14
N LEU A 166 10.63 15.04 11.40
CA LEU A 166 10.07 13.85 12.02
C LEU A 166 8.56 13.85 11.85
N ALA A 167 8.03 12.88 11.11
CA ALA A 167 6.60 12.79 10.85
C ALA A 167 5.78 12.38 12.09
N GLY A 168 6.33 11.49 12.91
CA GLY A 168 5.67 10.92 14.09
C GLY A 168 4.42 10.08 13.78
N SER A 169 4.09 9.89 12.50
CA SER A 169 2.88 9.22 12.04
C SER A 169 3.08 8.68 10.63
N PRO A 170 2.43 7.56 10.25
CA PRO A 170 2.51 7.02 8.89
C PRO A 170 1.64 7.80 7.89
N LEU A 171 0.89 8.80 8.35
CA LEU A 171 -0.06 9.53 7.52
C LEU A 171 0.63 10.62 6.69
N CYS A 172 0.08 10.87 5.50
CA CYS A 172 0.55 11.90 4.58
C CYS A 172 0.40 13.31 5.18
N HIS A 173 -0.76 13.61 5.80
CA HIS A 173 -1.03 14.93 6.36
C HIS A 173 0.00 15.36 7.43
N PRO A 174 0.26 14.59 8.51
CA PRO A 174 1.28 14.94 9.50
C PRO A 174 2.69 15.07 8.89
N SER A 175 3.05 14.18 7.95
CA SER A 175 4.34 14.24 7.28
C SER A 175 4.56 15.55 6.53
N ILE A 176 3.53 16.08 5.87
CA ILE A 176 3.60 17.38 5.18
C ILE A 176 3.59 18.52 6.18
N ALA A 177 2.68 18.51 7.17
CA ALA A 177 2.56 19.56 8.16
C ALA A 177 3.86 19.78 8.93
N LYS A 178 4.47 18.69 9.45
CA LYS A 178 5.76 18.75 10.17
C LYS A 178 6.91 19.24 9.30
N TRP A 179 6.91 18.88 8.02
CA TRP A 179 7.91 19.40 7.11
C TRP A 179 7.69 20.89 6.81
N CYS A 180 6.46 21.35 6.64
CA CYS A 180 6.14 22.77 6.46
C CYS A 180 6.59 23.60 7.68
N GLU A 181 6.36 23.09 8.89
CA GLU A 181 6.86 23.71 10.14
C GLU A 181 8.40 23.82 10.12
N ALA A 182 9.11 22.73 9.78
CA ALA A 182 10.56 22.69 9.79
C ALA A 182 11.21 23.53 8.67
N SER A 183 10.58 23.60 7.49
CA SER A 183 11.13 24.24 6.31
C SER A 183 10.69 25.72 6.16
N GLY A 184 9.62 26.13 6.78
CA GLY A 184 8.95 27.42 6.53
C GLY A 184 8.28 27.51 5.15
N LYS A 185 8.14 26.39 4.43
CA LYS A 185 7.58 26.35 3.07
C LYS A 185 6.10 25.95 3.09
N LYS A 186 5.39 26.30 2.04
CA LYS A 186 3.95 26.00 1.91
C LYS A 186 3.71 24.57 1.40
N ALA A 187 2.59 23.97 1.80
CA ALA A 187 2.20 22.61 1.42
C ALA A 187 2.00 22.39 -0.09
N TYR A 188 1.79 23.45 -0.86
CA TYR A 188 1.64 23.41 -2.33
C TYR A 188 2.81 24.06 -3.07
N SER A 189 3.97 24.21 -2.41
CA SER A 189 5.17 24.76 -3.05
C SER A 189 5.91 23.70 -3.87
N PRO A 190 6.71 24.13 -4.88
CA PRO A 190 7.59 23.22 -5.62
C PRO A 190 8.59 22.48 -4.72
N GLU A 191 9.08 23.14 -3.67
CA GLU A 191 10.01 22.55 -2.72
C GLU A 191 9.37 21.41 -1.92
N ARG A 192 8.05 21.53 -1.56
CA ARG A 192 7.32 20.43 -0.95
C ARG A 192 7.14 19.25 -1.92
N ASP A 193 6.89 19.55 -3.18
CA ASP A 193 6.76 18.51 -4.20
C ASP A 193 8.06 17.73 -4.36
N GLU A 194 9.18 18.44 -4.51
CA GLU A 194 10.52 17.85 -4.54
C GLU A 194 10.79 17.00 -3.28
N ARG A 195 10.48 17.53 -2.09
CA ARG A 195 10.64 16.82 -0.82
C ARG A 195 9.89 15.48 -0.84
N CYS A 196 8.70 15.42 -1.41
CA CYS A 196 7.94 14.18 -1.48
C CYS A 196 8.59 13.15 -2.43
N GLY A 197 9.23 13.61 -3.51
CA GLY A 197 10.06 12.77 -4.37
C GLY A 197 11.30 12.21 -3.64
N VAL A 198 12.00 13.07 -2.89
CA VAL A 198 13.16 12.66 -2.07
C VAL A 198 12.74 11.75 -0.90
N LEU A 199 11.55 11.95 -0.35
CA LEU A 199 10.96 11.03 0.62
C LEU A 199 10.67 9.66 0.00
N ALA A 200 10.14 9.62 -1.23
CA ALA A 200 9.92 8.37 -1.95
C ALA A 200 11.25 7.62 -2.15
N ALA A 201 12.33 8.33 -2.50
CA ALA A 201 13.66 7.75 -2.59
C ALA A 201 14.13 7.12 -1.27
N SER A 202 13.99 7.86 -0.16
CA SER A 202 14.41 7.39 1.17
C SER A 202 13.63 6.15 1.60
N VAL A 203 12.32 6.12 1.39
CA VAL A 203 11.44 5.02 1.81
C VAL A 203 11.62 3.78 0.92
N ALA A 204 11.79 3.94 -0.40
CA ALA A 204 12.08 2.82 -1.30
C ALA A 204 13.46 2.20 -1.01
N ARG A 205 14.47 3.03 -0.71
CA ARG A 205 15.79 2.56 -0.27
C ARG A 205 15.67 1.69 0.99
N GLN A 206 14.96 2.16 2.00
CA GLN A 206 14.74 1.39 3.24
C GLN A 206 13.96 0.09 2.97
N CYS A 207 12.93 0.14 2.12
CA CYS A 207 12.17 -1.04 1.72
C CYS A 207 13.06 -2.10 1.05
N ALA A 208 13.95 -1.69 0.13
CA ALA A 208 14.91 -2.59 -0.50
C ALA A 208 15.87 -3.22 0.52
N MET A 209 16.36 -2.44 1.50
CA MET A 209 17.21 -2.95 2.57
C MET A 209 16.50 -4.03 3.40
N LEU A 210 15.24 -3.82 3.78
CA LEU A 210 14.44 -4.77 4.54
C LEU A 210 14.18 -6.06 3.76
N LEU A 211 13.77 -5.96 2.50
CA LEU A 211 13.56 -7.12 1.62
C LEU A 211 14.87 -7.91 1.41
N ASN A 212 15.99 -7.23 1.18
CA ASN A 212 17.30 -7.86 1.05
C ASN A 212 17.72 -8.58 2.33
N ALA A 213 17.51 -7.96 3.49
CA ALA A 213 17.82 -8.55 4.78
C ALA A 213 16.99 -9.83 5.02
N GLN A 214 15.70 -9.80 4.70
CA GLN A 214 14.84 -10.98 4.80
C GLN A 214 15.28 -12.08 3.84
N ALA A 215 15.53 -11.75 2.58
CA ALA A 215 15.97 -12.72 1.57
C ALA A 215 17.31 -13.39 1.94
N ALA A 216 18.17 -12.68 2.68
CA ALA A 216 19.42 -13.19 3.21
C ALA A 216 19.27 -13.93 4.54
N GLY A 217 18.07 -14.05 5.12
CA GLY A 217 17.84 -14.64 6.44
C GLY A 217 18.41 -13.81 7.61
N LYS A 218 18.66 -12.51 7.39
CA LYS A 218 19.32 -11.60 8.36
C LYS A 218 18.37 -10.52 8.91
N PHE A 219 17.10 -10.55 8.54
CA PHE A 219 16.15 -9.56 9.05
C PHE A 219 15.87 -9.79 10.53
N VAL A 220 16.05 -8.73 11.31
CA VAL A 220 15.67 -8.65 12.73
C VAL A 220 14.93 -7.35 12.93
N PRO A 221 13.72 -7.34 13.53
CA PRO A 221 13.03 -6.11 13.89
C PRO A 221 13.87 -5.29 14.88
N MET A 222 14.10 -4.01 14.56
CA MET A 222 14.97 -3.12 15.36
C MET A 222 14.20 -1.99 16.02
N THR A 223 13.08 -1.55 15.42
CA THR A 223 12.34 -0.39 15.89
C THR A 223 11.23 -0.80 16.86
N ALA A 224 11.39 -0.43 18.12
CA ALA A 224 10.40 -0.69 19.15
C ALA A 224 9.24 0.32 19.08
N LEU A 225 8.08 -0.12 19.54
CA LEU A 225 6.96 0.79 19.83
C LEU A 225 7.35 1.73 20.98
N ASP A 226 6.98 3.01 20.87
CA ASP A 226 7.26 3.98 21.93
C ASP A 226 6.51 3.66 23.24
N THR A 227 7.07 4.12 24.36
CA THR A 227 6.57 3.79 25.70
C THR A 227 5.14 4.29 25.93
N ARG A 228 4.81 5.48 25.40
CA ARG A 228 3.47 6.06 25.57
C ARG A 228 2.43 5.26 24.81
N THR A 229 2.70 4.92 23.56
CA THR A 229 1.80 4.07 22.77
C THR A 229 1.61 2.70 23.42
N LYS A 230 2.67 2.09 23.98
CA LYS A 230 2.54 0.84 24.76
C LYS A 230 1.60 0.98 25.94
N ALA A 231 1.71 2.08 26.70
CA ALA A 231 0.83 2.35 27.84
C ALA A 231 -0.64 2.50 27.40
N CYS A 232 -0.89 3.25 26.32
CA CYS A 232 -2.23 3.40 25.75
C CYS A 232 -2.82 2.05 25.28
N MET A 233 -2.03 1.25 24.62
CA MET A 233 -2.42 -0.07 24.12
C MET A 233 -2.83 -1.01 25.25
N GLY A 234 -2.21 -0.94 26.42
CA GLY A 234 -2.60 -1.76 27.58
C GLY A 234 -4.09 -1.68 27.95
N CYS A 235 -4.72 -0.54 27.67
CA CYS A 235 -6.16 -0.34 27.90
C CYS A 235 -6.99 -0.42 26.62
N HIS A 236 -6.48 0.03 25.48
CA HIS A 236 -7.25 0.28 24.27
C HIS A 236 -7.14 -0.83 23.21
N GLU A 237 -6.12 -1.71 23.28
CA GLU A 237 -5.95 -2.80 22.32
C GLU A 237 -6.86 -4.01 22.63
N LYS A 238 -6.77 -5.03 21.79
CA LYS A 238 -7.50 -6.29 21.94
C LYS A 238 -7.18 -6.95 23.28
N GLY A 239 -8.22 -7.25 24.06
CA GLY A 239 -8.11 -7.83 25.41
C GLY A 239 -7.93 -6.81 26.52
N GLY A 240 -7.74 -5.52 26.21
CA GLY A 240 -7.73 -4.45 27.20
C GLY A 240 -9.14 -4.06 27.65
N PRO A 241 -9.30 -3.36 28.79
CA PRO A 241 -10.60 -3.04 29.35
C PRO A 241 -11.49 -2.16 28.47
N MET A 242 -10.91 -1.37 27.57
CA MET A 242 -11.65 -0.50 26.63
C MET A 242 -11.84 -1.14 25.25
N GLU A 243 -10.89 -1.93 24.79
CA GLU A 243 -10.86 -2.64 23.50
C GLU A 243 -11.51 -1.87 22.32
N ASN A 244 -11.18 -0.61 22.18
CA ASN A 244 -11.81 0.29 21.19
C ASN A 244 -10.82 0.85 20.15
N MET A 245 -9.59 0.31 20.09
CA MET A 245 -8.56 0.71 19.15
C MET A 245 -8.04 -0.48 18.35
N ARG A 246 -7.87 -0.26 17.04
CA ARG A 246 -7.22 -1.22 16.13
C ARG A 246 -6.17 -0.48 15.30
N SER A 247 -5.03 -0.19 15.91
CA SER A 247 -3.94 0.52 15.26
C SER A 247 -2.60 0.09 15.85
N LYS A 248 -1.54 0.23 15.05
CA LYS A 248 -0.14 0.04 15.47
C LYS A 248 0.67 1.34 15.39
N GLN A 249 0.05 2.45 14.95
CA GLN A 249 0.73 3.75 14.84
C GLN A 249 0.90 4.41 16.20
N SER A 250 1.84 5.34 16.29
CA SER A 250 2.05 6.17 17.49
C SER A 250 0.79 6.98 17.82
N CYS A 251 0.40 6.97 19.11
CA CYS A 251 -0.80 7.67 19.59
C CYS A 251 -0.55 9.16 19.83
N ALA A 252 0.64 9.51 20.31
CA ALA A 252 1.01 10.86 20.74
C ALA A 252 0.83 11.98 19.70
N PRO A 253 1.06 11.77 18.39
CA PRO A 253 0.89 12.84 17.42
C PRO A 253 -0.55 13.37 17.27
N CYS A 254 -1.55 12.56 17.62
CA CYS A 254 -2.97 12.92 17.53
C CYS A 254 -3.64 13.07 18.91
N HIS A 255 -3.09 12.43 19.94
CA HIS A 255 -3.59 12.44 21.31
C HIS A 255 -2.58 13.13 22.24
N SER A 256 -2.61 14.48 22.30
CA SER A 256 -1.83 15.25 23.25
C SER A 256 -2.35 15.08 24.68
N ASP A 257 -1.53 15.44 25.69
CA ASP A 257 -1.96 15.41 27.09
C ASP A 257 -3.17 16.30 27.36
N GLU A 258 -3.26 17.43 26.67
CA GLU A 258 -4.42 18.32 26.72
C GLU A 258 -5.69 17.65 26.18
N THR A 259 -5.61 17.00 25.02
CA THR A 259 -6.72 16.24 24.41
C THR A 259 -7.16 15.10 25.33
N LEU A 260 -6.22 14.40 25.95
CA LEU A 260 -6.53 13.29 26.88
C LEU A 260 -7.22 13.80 28.15
N SER A 261 -6.76 14.92 28.70
CA SER A 261 -7.37 15.51 29.91
C SER A 261 -8.83 15.94 29.68
N LEU A 262 -9.16 16.47 28.50
CA LEU A 262 -10.51 16.83 28.09
C LEU A 262 -11.46 15.63 28.01
N ASN A 263 -10.94 14.45 27.73
CA ASN A 263 -11.70 13.20 27.61
C ASN A 263 -11.70 12.36 28.89
N GLY A 264 -11.31 12.92 30.03
CA GLY A 264 -11.36 12.24 31.34
C GLY A 264 -10.24 11.21 31.56
N HIS A 265 -9.19 11.21 30.72
CA HIS A 265 -8.00 10.39 30.97
C HIS A 265 -7.21 10.96 32.15
N GLN A 266 -6.79 10.10 33.05
CA GLN A 266 -5.73 10.45 34.01
C GLN A 266 -4.40 10.61 33.25
N LYS A 267 -3.56 11.56 33.69
CA LYS A 267 -2.20 11.71 33.13
C LYS A 267 -1.45 10.39 33.28
N ILE A 268 -1.01 9.85 32.16
CA ILE A 268 -0.17 8.65 32.11
C ILE A 268 1.28 9.04 32.32
#